data_5dfbd2618d1fef8ba727b350733ad352
#
_entry.id   5dfbd2618d1fef8ba727b350733ad352
#
_cell.length_a   1.000
_cell.length_b   1.000
_cell.length_c   1.000
_cell.angle_alpha   90.00
_cell.angle_beta   90.00
_cell.angle_gamma   90.00
#
_symmetry.space_group_name_H-M   'P 1'
#
loop_
_entity.id
_entity.type
_entity.pdbx_description
1 polymer ?
#
loop_
_entity_poly.entity_id
_entity_poly.type
_entity_poly.pdbx_seq_one_letter_code
_entity_poly.pdbx_strand_id
1 'polypeptide(L)'
;MPQLSRRAFLAGSVAVAATARAPFVHAQKRGGTLRFVPHADLKILDPIWTTAYITRNHGYMIFDTLLALDADLKIRPQMVDKYTVSKDAMKYSFTLRDGLKFHDGTPVTAEDCVASIKRWGGRDQVGRLMTASLNKMVPVDRKTFTIDLETPFGLVLDALGKPSASPLFIMPARLAATDPSEQVKEAVGSGPFKFVKDEWQPGNRVVYVKNPDYVPRNEKPSGAAGGKRALVDRVEWRYIPDPATANAALEAGEIDYWENIPLDFAPRLEKNPDLRVFVTDPRGSQGILRPNHLQPPFNNKAARQALLYAVDQQKYMQAVIGNPKYYKACPSLFMCGGLPYETAVGAPKPDLERAKRLLKESAYDGRPIVVMDPTDTPYAHAPALVTAEVLRSLGAAVDLQAMDWSTMVQRRAKKEPPAQGGWNIFHTWATAFDVMTPAVSAPLSGAGEKAWFGWPTSEEMERLRAQWVRETVEDKRRALAEQIQRLAFDEVPFVPWGQFEVPGAFRKTVRGVLQFGATLLWNISV
;
A
#
# COMPACT_ATOMS: atom_id res chain seq x y z
N MET A 1 65.37 -65.51 -32.98
CA MET A 1 64.52 -66.70 -33.14
C MET A 1 64.24 -67.32 -31.82
N PRO A 2 63.12 -67.81 -31.39
CA PRO A 2 61.80 -67.83 -32.05
C PRO A 2 60.70 -67.09 -31.24
N GLN A 3 59.69 -66.63 -31.90
CA GLN A 3 58.30 -67.13 -32.05
C GLN A 3 57.39 -66.97 -30.83
N LEU A 4 56.48 -66.03 -30.94
CA LEU A 4 55.02 -66.09 -30.93
C LEU A 4 54.29 -67.01 -29.95
N SER A 5 53.42 -66.48 -29.17
CA SER A 5 52.00 -66.90 -29.34
C SER A 5 51.02 -65.87 -28.78
N ARG A 6 49.98 -65.65 -29.54
CA ARG A 6 48.79 -64.89 -29.27
C ARG A 6 47.92 -65.62 -28.22
N ARG A 7 47.41 -64.90 -27.26
CA ARG A 7 45.98 -65.00 -26.90
C ARG A 7 45.57 -63.87 -25.95
N ALA A 8 44.71 -63.15 -26.46
CA ALA A 8 43.85 -62.13 -25.90
C ALA A 8 43.24 -62.53 -24.54
N PHE A 9 43.14 -61.51 -23.67
CA PHE A 9 42.00 -61.46 -22.75
C PHE A 9 41.47 -60.03 -22.76
N LEU A 10 40.29 -59.88 -23.35
CA LEU A 10 39.41 -58.75 -23.25
C LEU A 10 38.91 -58.70 -21.80
N ALA A 11 39.29 -57.65 -21.07
CA ALA A 11 38.58 -57.24 -19.89
C ALA A 11 38.02 -55.82 -20.17
N GLY A 12 36.80 -55.77 -20.58
CA GLY A 12 36.06 -54.53 -20.82
C GLY A 12 35.82 -53.80 -19.52
N SER A 13 36.47 -52.67 -19.35
CA SER A 13 36.12 -51.69 -18.30
C SER A 13 35.02 -50.80 -18.88
N VAL A 14 33.78 -51.05 -18.50
CA VAL A 14 32.64 -50.14 -18.75
C VAL A 14 32.83 -48.96 -17.82
N ALA A 15 33.40 -47.88 -18.32
CA ALA A 15 33.37 -46.58 -17.66
C ALA A 15 31.97 -45.99 -17.77
N VAL A 16 31.17 -46.12 -16.71
CA VAL A 16 29.90 -45.40 -16.57
C VAL A 16 30.23 -43.94 -16.35
N ALA A 17 30.17 -43.17 -17.44
CA ALA A 17 30.20 -41.71 -17.36
C ALA A 17 28.91 -41.24 -16.69
N ALA A 18 28.94 -41.07 -15.36
CA ALA A 18 27.91 -40.35 -14.62
C ALA A 18 28.00 -38.88 -15.05
N THR A 19 27.22 -38.49 -16.03
CA THR A 19 26.97 -37.10 -16.36
C THR A 19 26.21 -36.48 -15.19
N ALA A 20 26.94 -35.94 -14.23
CA ALA A 20 26.40 -35.03 -13.23
C ALA A 20 25.77 -33.85 -13.97
N ARG A 21 24.45 -33.88 -14.17
CA ARG A 21 23.70 -32.69 -14.54
C ARG A 21 23.79 -31.73 -13.38
N ALA A 22 24.82 -30.87 -13.38
CA ALA A 22 24.84 -29.68 -12.56
C ALA A 22 23.56 -28.88 -12.90
N PRO A 23 22.74 -28.50 -11.92
CA PRO A 23 21.63 -27.61 -12.22
C PRO A 23 22.24 -26.35 -12.82
N PHE A 24 21.78 -25.99 -14.02
CA PHE A 24 22.11 -24.72 -14.64
C PHE A 24 21.59 -23.64 -13.69
N VAL A 25 22.44 -23.14 -12.80
CA VAL A 25 22.23 -21.88 -12.10
C VAL A 25 22.29 -20.82 -13.21
N HIS A 26 21.14 -20.43 -13.74
CA HIS A 26 21.06 -19.27 -14.58
C HIS A 26 21.62 -18.10 -13.76
N ALA A 27 22.84 -17.71 -14.04
CA ALA A 27 23.44 -16.51 -13.47
C ALA A 27 22.50 -15.35 -13.78
N GLN A 28 21.89 -14.77 -12.76
CA GLN A 28 20.97 -13.66 -12.90
C GLN A 28 21.74 -12.51 -13.55
N LYS A 29 21.34 -12.11 -14.77
CA LYS A 29 21.98 -11.00 -15.49
C LYS A 29 21.87 -9.76 -14.62
N ARG A 30 22.98 -9.15 -14.27
CA ARG A 30 23.05 -7.91 -13.49
C ARG A 30 23.25 -6.73 -14.41
N GLY A 31 22.58 -5.60 -14.10
CA GLY A 31 22.60 -4.38 -14.91
C GLY A 31 21.39 -4.24 -15.81
N GLY A 32 21.39 -3.19 -16.64
CA GLY A 32 20.29 -2.86 -17.55
C GLY A 32 19.24 -1.93 -16.94
N THR A 33 18.20 -1.67 -17.74
CA THR A 33 17.09 -0.76 -17.36
C THR A 33 15.78 -1.52 -17.27
N LEU A 34 15.10 -1.43 -16.15
CA LEU A 34 13.71 -1.86 -16.00
C LEU A 34 12.77 -0.72 -16.40
N ARG A 35 11.95 -0.95 -17.44
CA ARG A 35 10.92 -0.01 -17.92
C ARG A 35 9.58 -0.44 -17.32
N PHE A 36 9.09 0.34 -16.38
CA PHE A 36 7.93 0.04 -15.53
C PHE A 36 6.80 1.04 -15.80
N VAL A 37 5.59 0.56 -15.98
CA VAL A 37 4.39 1.41 -16.07
C VAL A 37 3.67 1.36 -14.72
N PRO A 38 3.71 2.47 -13.94
CA PRO A 38 3.02 2.58 -12.65
C PRO A 38 1.51 2.77 -12.83
N HIS A 39 0.76 2.48 -11.77
CA HIS A 39 -0.70 2.68 -11.75
C HIS A 39 -1.14 4.15 -11.77
N ALA A 40 -0.24 5.10 -11.50
CA ALA A 40 -0.52 6.52 -11.48
C ALA A 40 0.75 7.36 -11.70
N ASP A 41 0.57 8.64 -12.04
CA ASP A 41 1.67 9.61 -12.12
C ASP A 41 2.16 10.04 -10.73
N LEU A 42 3.48 10.19 -10.58
CA LEU A 42 4.13 10.65 -9.34
C LEU A 42 4.21 12.18 -9.31
N LYS A 43 3.38 12.82 -8.50
CA LYS A 43 3.40 14.29 -8.28
C LYS A 43 3.86 14.69 -6.87
N ILE A 44 3.75 13.78 -5.90
CA ILE A 44 4.07 14.02 -4.48
C ILE A 44 5.23 13.12 -4.09
N LEU A 45 6.34 13.72 -3.65
CA LEU A 45 7.57 12.99 -3.29
C LEU A 45 7.63 12.61 -1.80
N ASP A 46 6.91 13.31 -0.94
CA ASP A 46 6.92 13.09 0.50
C ASP A 46 6.04 11.89 0.89
N PRO A 47 6.62 10.75 1.35
CA PRO A 47 5.88 9.51 1.54
C PRO A 47 4.96 9.50 2.77
N ILE A 48 5.03 10.50 3.65
CA ILE A 48 4.13 10.59 4.80
C ILE A 48 3.03 11.65 4.62
N TRP A 49 3.19 12.57 3.67
CA TRP A 49 2.22 13.64 3.44
C TRP A 49 0.90 13.12 2.86
N THR A 50 0.94 12.05 2.09
CA THR A 50 -0.23 11.41 1.46
C THR A 50 -0.22 9.89 1.63
N THR A 51 -1.40 9.28 1.62
CA THR A 51 -1.58 7.82 1.61
C THR A 51 -1.63 7.22 0.20
N ALA A 52 -1.28 7.99 -0.85
CA ALA A 52 -1.28 7.51 -2.23
C ALA A 52 -0.19 6.45 -2.45
N TYR A 53 -0.56 5.31 -3.02
CA TYR A 53 0.36 4.18 -3.23
C TYR A 53 1.51 4.50 -4.19
N ILE A 54 1.30 5.38 -5.16
CA ILE A 54 2.39 5.80 -6.04
C ILE A 54 3.52 6.50 -5.25
N THR A 55 3.17 7.34 -4.27
CA THR A 55 4.12 8.00 -3.38
C THR A 55 4.76 7.02 -2.41
N ARG A 56 4.00 6.03 -1.88
CA ARG A 56 4.56 4.92 -1.10
C ARG A 56 5.58 4.11 -1.90
N ASN A 57 5.25 3.75 -3.15
CA ASN A 57 6.13 2.98 -4.03
C ASN A 57 7.41 3.78 -4.34
N HIS A 58 7.30 5.10 -4.57
CA HIS A 58 8.45 6.00 -4.64
C HIS A 58 9.29 5.95 -3.35
N GLY A 59 8.63 6.01 -2.19
CA GLY A 59 9.29 5.88 -0.89
C GLY A 59 10.12 4.60 -0.77
N TYR A 60 9.60 3.46 -1.20
CA TYR A 60 10.32 2.19 -1.21
C TYR A 60 11.51 2.15 -2.17
N MET A 61 11.52 2.96 -3.22
CA MET A 61 12.70 3.06 -4.09
C MET A 61 13.87 3.73 -3.38
N ILE A 62 13.61 4.81 -2.63
CA ILE A 62 14.66 5.74 -2.18
C ILE A 62 14.91 5.72 -0.67
N PHE A 63 13.98 5.25 0.16
CA PHE A 63 14.15 5.15 1.61
C PHE A 63 14.27 3.70 2.07
N ASP A 64 14.80 3.51 3.28
CA ASP A 64 14.73 2.25 3.99
C ASP A 64 13.93 2.41 5.29
N THR A 65 13.59 1.30 5.94
CA THR A 65 12.73 1.20 7.12
C THR A 65 13.48 0.57 8.29
N LEU A 66 13.11 0.89 9.54
CA LEU A 66 13.71 0.29 10.74
C LEU A 66 13.43 -1.21 10.81
N LEU A 67 12.18 -1.56 10.68
CA LEU A 67 11.64 -2.90 10.62
C LEU A 67 10.86 -3.06 9.32
N ALA A 68 10.56 -4.28 8.92
CA ALA A 68 9.77 -4.55 7.72
C ALA A 68 8.95 -5.84 7.89
N LEU A 69 7.81 -5.91 7.22
CA LEU A 69 6.95 -7.08 7.19
C LEU A 69 7.45 -8.07 6.12
N ASP A 70 7.65 -9.33 6.49
CA ASP A 70 7.99 -10.40 5.56
C ASP A 70 6.74 -10.99 4.86
N ALA A 71 6.93 -11.94 3.94
CA ALA A 71 5.85 -12.59 3.21
C ALA A 71 4.92 -13.42 4.11
N ASP A 72 5.41 -13.86 5.29
CA ASP A 72 4.66 -14.62 6.29
C ASP A 72 3.98 -13.71 7.32
N LEU A 73 3.89 -12.41 7.05
CA LEU A 73 3.30 -11.37 7.92
C LEU A 73 4.00 -11.25 9.29
N LYS A 74 5.32 -11.49 9.33
CA LYS A 74 6.13 -11.33 10.54
C LYS A 74 7.00 -10.09 10.41
N ILE A 75 7.06 -9.31 11.49
CA ILE A 75 7.95 -8.16 11.56
C ILE A 75 9.40 -8.64 11.70
N ARG A 76 10.27 -8.12 10.85
CA ARG A 76 11.70 -8.42 10.80
C ARG A 76 12.55 -7.16 10.93
N PRO A 77 13.73 -7.24 11.54
CA PRO A 77 14.72 -6.17 11.47
C PRO A 77 15.09 -5.84 10.02
N GLN A 78 15.22 -4.53 9.68
CA GLN A 78 15.69 -4.07 8.37
C GLN A 78 16.93 -3.16 8.51
N MET A 79 16.78 -1.90 8.91
CA MET A 79 17.92 -1.04 9.32
C MET A 79 18.38 -1.38 10.74
N VAL A 80 17.53 -1.88 11.59
CA VAL A 80 17.84 -2.37 12.93
C VAL A 80 18.67 -3.65 12.83
N ASP A 81 19.78 -3.72 13.56
CA ASP A 81 20.56 -4.95 13.79
C ASP A 81 19.85 -5.83 14.82
N LYS A 82 19.61 -5.26 16.00
CA LYS A 82 18.95 -5.93 17.13
C LYS A 82 18.06 -4.96 17.90
N TYR A 83 17.08 -5.52 18.58
CA TYR A 83 16.27 -4.77 19.54
C TYR A 83 15.99 -5.61 20.80
N THR A 84 15.67 -4.94 21.88
CA THR A 84 15.21 -5.55 23.12
C THR A 84 13.88 -4.95 23.55
N VAL A 85 13.06 -5.76 24.22
CA VAL A 85 11.78 -5.36 24.78
C VAL A 85 11.79 -5.76 26.24
N SER A 86 11.39 -4.84 27.14
CA SER A 86 11.24 -5.15 28.57
C SER A 86 10.08 -6.16 28.79
N LYS A 87 10.09 -6.87 29.93
CA LYS A 87 9.07 -7.90 30.23
C LYS A 87 7.63 -7.36 30.25
N ASP A 88 7.48 -6.11 30.64
CA ASP A 88 6.20 -5.39 30.67
C ASP A 88 5.84 -4.74 29.32
N ALA A 89 6.69 -4.90 28.30
CA ALA A 89 6.55 -4.28 26.99
C ALA A 89 6.42 -2.74 27.03
N MET A 90 6.98 -2.08 28.05
CA MET A 90 6.94 -0.62 28.20
C MET A 90 8.22 0.06 27.72
N LYS A 91 9.31 -0.70 27.53
CA LYS A 91 10.61 -0.16 27.08
C LYS A 91 11.16 -0.97 25.93
N TYR A 92 11.56 -0.25 24.88
CA TYR A 92 12.17 -0.80 23.68
C TYR A 92 13.52 -0.12 23.44
N SER A 93 14.53 -0.91 23.08
CA SER A 93 15.83 -0.40 22.66
C SER A 93 16.17 -0.97 21.29
N PHE A 94 16.56 -0.10 20.35
CA PHE A 94 16.88 -0.47 18.98
C PHE A 94 18.29 -0.05 18.66
N THR A 95 19.10 -0.95 18.10
CA THR A 95 20.45 -0.67 17.64
C THR A 95 20.52 -0.83 16.12
N LEU A 96 21.02 0.18 15.41
CA LEU A 96 21.19 0.17 13.96
C LEU A 96 22.36 -0.72 13.55
N ARG A 97 22.24 -1.40 12.40
CA ARG A 97 23.35 -2.13 11.78
C ARG A 97 24.42 -1.18 11.24
N ASP A 98 25.60 -1.71 10.98
CA ASP A 98 26.72 -0.96 10.41
C ASP A 98 26.53 -0.63 8.93
N GLY A 99 27.23 0.40 8.47
CA GLY A 99 27.35 0.76 7.05
C GLY A 99 26.15 1.51 6.46
N LEU A 100 25.16 1.89 7.26
CA LEU A 100 23.99 2.66 6.79
C LEU A 100 24.41 4.09 6.42
N LYS A 101 24.08 4.50 5.18
CA LYS A 101 24.33 5.84 4.66
C LYS A 101 23.12 6.38 3.91
N PHE A 102 22.93 7.68 3.99
CA PHE A 102 22.02 8.39 3.09
C PHE A 102 22.64 8.57 1.70
N HIS A 103 21.82 8.94 0.74
CA HIS A 103 22.21 9.14 -0.67
C HIS A 103 23.24 10.27 -0.86
N ASP A 104 23.32 11.22 0.07
CA ASP A 104 24.30 12.29 0.13
C ASP A 104 25.64 11.85 0.78
N GLY A 105 25.76 10.59 1.18
CA GLY A 105 26.95 10.00 1.79
C GLY A 105 27.02 10.15 3.31
N THR A 106 26.14 10.93 3.94
CA THR A 106 26.09 11.06 5.39
C THR A 106 25.62 9.76 6.05
N PRO A 107 26.17 9.39 7.22
CA PRO A 107 25.75 8.19 7.93
C PRO A 107 24.37 8.35 8.54
N VAL A 108 23.58 7.27 8.53
CA VAL A 108 22.32 7.21 9.27
C VAL A 108 22.59 7.05 10.76
N THR A 109 21.89 7.83 11.58
CA THR A 109 22.05 7.87 13.04
C THR A 109 20.75 7.60 13.79
N ALA A 110 20.84 7.35 15.08
CA ALA A 110 19.71 7.24 15.99
C ALA A 110 18.87 8.55 16.04
N GLU A 111 19.49 9.70 15.87
CA GLU A 111 18.81 11.00 15.80
C GLU A 111 17.88 11.06 14.58
N ASP A 112 18.33 10.61 13.40
CA ASP A 112 17.52 10.53 12.19
C ASP A 112 16.30 9.64 12.39
N CYS A 113 16.48 8.50 13.09
CA CYS A 113 15.39 7.58 13.40
C CYS A 113 14.36 8.22 14.31
N VAL A 114 14.80 8.85 15.41
CA VAL A 114 13.90 9.52 16.37
C VAL A 114 13.15 10.67 15.68
N ALA A 115 13.82 11.49 14.89
CA ALA A 115 13.19 12.57 14.14
C ALA A 115 12.16 12.05 13.12
N SER A 116 12.51 11.00 12.37
CA SER A 116 11.60 10.37 11.40
C SER A 116 10.36 9.77 12.07
N ILE A 117 10.52 9.07 13.21
CA ILE A 117 9.40 8.52 13.98
C ILE A 117 8.48 9.65 14.47
N LYS A 118 9.03 10.75 14.99
CA LYS A 118 8.23 11.90 15.45
C LYS A 118 7.42 12.51 14.32
N ARG A 119 8.05 12.76 13.16
CA ARG A 119 7.38 13.35 12.00
C ARG A 119 6.27 12.41 11.48
N TRP A 120 6.58 11.12 11.30
CA TRP A 120 5.63 10.10 10.89
C TRP A 120 4.46 9.97 11.87
N GLY A 121 4.75 9.96 13.19
CA GLY A 121 3.76 9.91 14.26
C GLY A 121 2.81 11.11 14.28
N GLY A 122 3.16 12.24 13.67
CA GLY A 122 2.27 13.38 13.48
C GLY A 122 1.21 13.18 12.39
N ARG A 123 1.41 12.24 11.46
CA ARG A 123 0.53 12.04 10.28
C ARG A 123 -0.13 10.67 10.23
N ASP A 124 0.64 9.61 10.45
CA ASP A 124 0.13 8.24 10.34
C ASP A 124 -0.84 7.90 11.48
N GLN A 125 -1.89 7.13 11.18
CA GLN A 125 -2.91 6.80 12.16
C GLN A 125 -2.36 5.93 13.30
N VAL A 126 -1.58 4.90 12.96
CA VAL A 126 -0.94 4.02 13.95
C VAL A 126 0.16 4.78 14.69
N GLY A 127 0.90 5.61 13.94
CA GLY A 127 1.92 6.50 14.49
C GLY A 127 1.37 7.43 15.57
N ARG A 128 0.20 8.04 15.34
CA ARG A 128 -0.48 8.87 16.36
C ARG A 128 -0.88 8.09 17.59
N LEU A 129 -1.43 6.88 17.42
CA LEU A 129 -1.79 6.01 18.56
C LEU A 129 -0.55 5.64 19.35
N MET A 130 0.56 5.31 18.69
CA MET A 130 1.83 5.02 19.35
C MET A 130 2.39 6.26 20.06
N THR A 131 2.39 7.42 19.38
CA THR A 131 2.91 8.68 19.96
C THR A 131 2.10 9.12 21.18
N ALA A 132 0.79 8.89 21.19
CA ALA A 132 -0.07 9.18 22.37
C ALA A 132 0.24 8.30 23.59
N SER A 133 0.97 7.20 23.39
CA SER A 133 1.39 6.28 24.47
C SER A 133 2.83 6.51 24.93
N LEU A 134 3.56 7.48 24.32
CA LEU A 134 4.97 7.72 24.63
C LEU A 134 5.15 8.51 25.94
N ASN A 135 6.05 8.05 26.80
CA ASN A 135 6.69 8.85 27.83
C ASN A 135 7.92 9.57 27.23
N LYS A 136 8.83 8.79 26.61
CA LYS A 136 10.09 9.31 26.12
C LYS A 136 10.57 8.53 24.91
N MET A 137 11.18 9.25 23.95
CA MET A 137 11.86 8.65 22.81
C MET A 137 13.13 9.47 22.51
N VAL A 138 14.30 8.86 22.68
CA VAL A 138 15.59 9.57 22.61
C VAL A 138 16.68 8.71 21.99
N PRO A 139 17.65 9.32 21.28
CA PRO A 139 18.90 8.69 20.97
C PRO A 139 19.72 8.48 22.27
N VAL A 140 20.34 7.32 22.42
CA VAL A 140 21.24 6.96 23.52
C VAL A 140 22.68 7.18 23.09
N ASP A 141 23.00 6.76 21.88
CA ASP A 141 24.26 6.97 21.20
C ASP A 141 24.02 7.13 19.70
N ARG A 142 25.07 7.15 18.88
CA ARG A 142 24.97 7.36 17.43
C ARG A 142 24.12 6.30 16.72
N LYS A 143 24.02 5.08 17.24
CA LYS A 143 23.31 3.95 16.61
C LYS A 143 22.12 3.45 17.41
N THR A 144 22.04 3.80 18.68
CA THR A 144 21.04 3.24 19.61
C THR A 144 20.06 4.31 20.03
N PHE A 145 18.77 4.01 19.94
CA PHE A 145 17.69 4.84 20.49
C PHE A 145 16.74 3.98 21.32
N THR A 146 16.00 4.63 22.23
CA THR A 146 14.99 4.00 23.07
C THR A 146 13.63 4.63 22.88
N ILE A 147 12.60 3.78 23.08
CA ILE A 147 11.20 4.16 23.17
C ILE A 147 10.71 3.68 24.53
N ASP A 148 10.34 4.62 25.40
CA ASP A 148 9.71 4.35 26.70
C ASP A 148 8.23 4.76 26.59
N LEU A 149 7.32 3.88 27.00
CA LEU A 149 5.88 4.12 26.99
C LEU A 149 5.41 4.57 28.37
N GLU A 150 4.42 5.45 28.39
CA GLU A 150 3.66 5.83 29.60
C GLU A 150 2.45 4.91 29.78
N THR A 151 1.83 4.52 28.66
CA THR A 151 0.70 3.59 28.65
C THR A 151 0.98 2.41 27.70
N PRO A 152 0.45 1.21 27.97
CA PRO A 152 0.68 0.05 27.10
C PRO A 152 0.25 0.29 25.67
N PHE A 153 1.14 -0.07 24.73
CA PHE A 153 0.89 -0.08 23.28
C PHE A 153 1.46 -1.37 22.69
N GLY A 154 0.64 -2.40 22.55
CA GLY A 154 1.07 -3.75 22.17
C GLY A 154 1.56 -3.88 20.71
N LEU A 155 1.59 -2.79 19.91
CA LEU A 155 1.86 -2.80 18.49
C LEU A 155 3.10 -1.96 18.09
N VAL A 156 4.06 -1.71 18.99
CA VAL A 156 5.23 -0.88 18.67
C VAL A 156 6.01 -1.44 17.47
N LEU A 157 6.29 -2.74 17.46
CA LEU A 157 7.03 -3.36 16.36
C LEU A 157 6.22 -3.36 15.06
N ASP A 158 4.92 -3.64 15.14
CA ASP A 158 4.00 -3.61 13.99
C ASP A 158 3.89 -2.20 13.40
N ALA A 159 3.81 -1.18 14.24
CA ALA A 159 3.76 0.22 13.84
C ALA A 159 5.04 0.63 13.09
N LEU A 160 6.22 0.30 13.65
CA LEU A 160 7.51 0.62 13.05
C LEU A 160 7.83 -0.19 11.77
N GLY A 161 7.17 -1.34 11.57
CA GLY A 161 7.38 -2.23 10.43
C GLY A 161 6.21 -2.30 9.45
N LYS A 162 5.14 -1.50 9.63
CA LYS A 162 3.97 -1.56 8.75
C LYS A 162 4.33 -1.20 7.30
N PRO A 163 3.81 -1.96 6.29
CA PRO A 163 4.23 -1.80 4.90
C PRO A 163 3.41 -0.79 4.10
N SER A 164 2.29 -0.29 4.61
CA SER A 164 1.30 0.54 3.90
C SER A 164 0.40 1.28 4.91
N ALA A 165 -0.34 2.36 4.62
CA ALA A 165 -0.26 3.22 3.44
C ALA A 165 0.93 4.19 3.50
N SER A 166 1.32 4.65 4.69
CA SER A 166 2.49 5.50 4.98
C SER A 166 3.45 4.70 5.86
N PRO A 167 4.37 3.91 5.28
CA PRO A 167 5.41 3.23 6.05
C PRO A 167 6.31 4.25 6.77
N LEU A 168 6.89 3.84 7.88
CA LEU A 168 7.91 4.64 8.55
C LEU A 168 9.20 4.59 7.75
N PHE A 169 9.39 5.51 6.83
CA PHE A 169 10.63 5.70 6.11
C PHE A 169 11.60 6.59 6.90
N ILE A 170 12.86 6.18 6.97
CA ILE A 170 13.90 6.94 7.67
C ILE A 170 14.54 7.94 6.72
N MET A 171 14.51 9.20 7.10
CA MET A 171 15.10 10.33 6.38
C MET A 171 16.08 11.09 7.25
N PRO A 172 16.98 11.92 6.68
CA PRO A 172 17.88 12.79 7.46
C PRO A 172 17.09 13.64 8.46
N ALA A 173 17.60 13.79 9.68
CA ALA A 173 16.94 14.56 10.74
C ALA A 173 16.59 16.00 10.31
N ARG A 174 17.44 16.63 9.47
CA ARG A 174 17.18 17.97 8.89
C ARG A 174 15.88 17.99 8.04
N LEU A 175 15.56 16.90 7.33
CA LEU A 175 14.33 16.78 6.56
C LEU A 175 13.16 16.35 7.44
N ALA A 176 13.42 15.45 8.39
CA ALA A 176 12.42 15.01 9.36
C ALA A 176 11.98 16.11 10.35
N ALA A 177 12.73 17.20 10.46
CA ALA A 177 12.35 18.41 11.22
C ALA A 177 11.25 19.25 10.52
N THR A 178 10.97 19.00 9.24
CA THR A 178 9.85 19.63 8.53
C THR A 178 8.53 19.28 9.21
N ASP A 179 7.66 20.28 9.39
CA ASP A 179 6.35 20.07 9.99
C ASP A 179 5.58 18.94 9.27
N PRO A 180 4.92 18.02 9.99
CA PRO A 180 4.19 16.93 9.36
C PRO A 180 3.08 17.37 8.39
N SER A 181 2.57 18.61 8.50
CA SER A 181 1.60 19.21 7.58
C SER A 181 2.23 19.80 6.32
N GLU A 182 3.56 19.91 6.28
CA GLU A 182 4.32 20.45 5.13
C GLU A 182 5.04 19.32 4.38
N GLN A 183 5.14 19.47 3.05
CA GLN A 183 5.82 18.50 2.21
C GLN A 183 7.33 18.70 2.21
N VAL A 184 8.08 17.64 2.45
CA VAL A 184 9.51 17.57 2.14
C VAL A 184 9.70 17.55 0.63
N LYS A 185 10.56 18.43 0.11
CA LYS A 185 10.82 18.58 -1.34
C LYS A 185 12.07 17.87 -1.83
N GLU A 186 12.92 17.43 -0.90
CA GLU A 186 14.13 16.68 -1.20
C GLU A 186 13.90 15.18 -1.11
N ALA A 187 14.42 14.42 -2.09
CA ALA A 187 14.32 12.98 -2.14
C ALA A 187 15.64 12.32 -1.73
N VAL A 188 16.13 12.66 -0.53
CA VAL A 188 17.34 12.08 0.06
C VAL A 188 16.95 10.97 1.04
N GLY A 189 17.14 9.73 0.63
CA GLY A 189 16.89 8.55 1.43
C GLY A 189 18.14 7.71 1.64
N SER A 190 17.97 6.49 2.15
CA SER A 190 19.02 5.49 2.40
C SER A 190 18.74 4.15 1.71
N GLY A 191 17.82 4.14 0.76
CA GLY A 191 17.33 2.95 0.06
C GLY A 191 18.21 2.47 -1.10
N PRO A 192 17.80 1.37 -1.76
CA PRO A 192 18.61 0.69 -2.79
C PRO A 192 18.71 1.48 -4.11
N PHE A 193 17.88 2.48 -4.34
CA PHE A 193 17.92 3.33 -5.53
C PHE A 193 17.95 4.81 -5.13
N LYS A 194 18.53 5.65 -6.01
CA LYS A 194 18.56 7.11 -5.91
C LYS A 194 17.61 7.71 -6.94
N PHE A 195 16.81 8.69 -6.55
CA PHE A 195 15.94 9.44 -7.44
C PHE A 195 16.74 10.43 -8.29
N VAL A 196 16.48 10.48 -9.59
CA VAL A 196 17.13 11.39 -10.54
C VAL A 196 16.19 12.57 -10.82
N LYS A 197 16.32 13.62 -10.03
CA LYS A 197 15.43 14.78 -10.07
C LYS A 197 15.38 15.47 -11.43
N ASP A 198 16.52 15.60 -12.11
CA ASP A 198 16.64 16.30 -13.39
C ASP A 198 15.98 15.53 -14.56
N GLU A 199 15.69 14.24 -14.35
CA GLU A 199 14.96 13.40 -15.29
C GLU A 199 13.50 13.16 -14.90
N TRP A 200 13.05 13.75 -13.82
CA TRP A 200 11.65 13.68 -13.41
C TRP A 200 10.80 14.65 -14.22
N GLN A 201 9.84 14.10 -14.94
CA GLN A 201 8.88 14.81 -15.78
C GLN A 201 7.46 14.39 -15.37
N PRO A 202 6.78 15.14 -14.47
CA PRO A 202 5.40 14.83 -14.08
C PRO A 202 4.50 14.66 -15.30
N GLY A 203 3.65 13.63 -15.27
CA GLY A 203 2.80 13.24 -16.40
C GLY A 203 3.50 12.39 -17.48
N ASN A 204 4.78 12.08 -17.30
CA ASN A 204 5.56 11.33 -18.31
C ASN A 204 6.49 10.30 -17.67
N ARG A 205 7.51 10.74 -16.92
CA ARG A 205 8.61 9.86 -16.52
C ARG A 205 9.17 10.18 -15.14
N VAL A 206 9.52 9.10 -14.42
CA VAL A 206 10.31 9.15 -13.17
C VAL A 206 11.50 8.21 -13.32
N VAL A 207 12.67 8.63 -12.89
CA VAL A 207 13.90 7.86 -13.06
C VAL A 207 14.58 7.62 -11.72
N TYR A 208 15.04 6.38 -11.57
CA TYR A 208 15.86 5.95 -10.44
C TYR A 208 17.10 5.23 -10.95
N VAL A 209 18.22 5.46 -10.28
CA VAL A 209 19.48 4.75 -10.53
C VAL A 209 19.87 3.97 -9.29
N LYS A 210 20.60 2.88 -9.50
CA LYS A 210 21.12 2.05 -8.42
C LYS A 210 21.96 2.89 -7.45
N ASN A 211 21.74 2.67 -6.14
CA ASN A 211 22.61 3.20 -5.09
C ASN A 211 23.78 2.23 -4.87
N PRO A 212 25.02 2.57 -5.28
CA PRO A 212 26.17 1.67 -5.12
C PRO A 212 26.61 1.54 -3.65
N ASP A 213 26.26 2.52 -2.81
CA ASP A 213 26.62 2.53 -1.38
C ASP A 213 25.60 1.79 -0.50
N TYR A 214 24.51 1.31 -1.07
CA TYR A 214 23.50 0.58 -0.31
C TYR A 214 24.02 -0.79 0.13
N VAL A 215 23.98 -1.05 1.43
CA VAL A 215 24.37 -2.33 2.03
C VAL A 215 23.12 -3.17 2.29
N PRO A 216 22.76 -4.13 1.41
CA PRO A 216 21.61 -5.00 1.63
C PRO A 216 21.84 -5.95 2.81
N ARG A 217 20.76 -6.45 3.43
CA ARG A 217 20.86 -7.56 4.37
C ARG A 217 21.29 -8.85 3.65
N ASN A 218 21.83 -9.80 4.40
CA ASN A 218 22.26 -11.09 3.84
C ASN A 218 21.11 -12.07 3.65
N GLU A 219 20.04 -11.92 4.42
CA GLU A 219 18.85 -12.77 4.37
C GLU A 219 18.19 -12.70 2.99
N LYS A 220 17.54 -13.80 2.59
CA LYS A 220 16.76 -13.83 1.35
C LYS A 220 15.65 -12.76 1.41
N PRO A 221 15.32 -12.12 0.27
CA PRO A 221 14.19 -11.20 0.20
C PRO A 221 12.88 -11.93 0.52
N SER A 222 12.04 -11.32 1.36
CA SER A 222 10.75 -11.83 1.76
C SER A 222 9.80 -10.67 2.06
N GLY A 223 8.79 -10.45 1.21
CA GLY A 223 7.95 -9.25 1.29
C GLY A 223 8.80 -7.98 1.26
N ALA A 224 8.58 -7.07 2.21
CA ALA A 224 9.37 -5.84 2.34
C ALA A 224 10.67 -6.03 3.13
N ALA A 225 10.94 -7.24 3.67
CA ALA A 225 12.09 -7.56 4.51
C ALA A 225 13.20 -8.28 3.75
N GLY A 226 14.37 -8.41 4.41
CA GLY A 226 15.53 -9.13 3.91
C GLY A 226 16.39 -8.31 2.95
N GLY A 227 17.13 -9.01 2.08
CA GLY A 227 18.11 -8.39 1.20
C GLY A 227 17.46 -7.64 0.03
N LYS A 228 17.35 -6.33 0.14
CA LYS A 228 16.88 -5.44 -0.94
C LYS A 228 18.03 -5.17 -1.91
N ARG A 229 18.10 -5.90 -3.01
CA ARG A 229 19.23 -5.80 -3.97
C ARG A 229 18.80 -5.08 -5.24
N ALA A 230 19.43 -3.96 -5.57
CA ALA A 230 19.29 -3.33 -6.89
C ALA A 230 20.10 -4.16 -7.91
N LEU A 231 19.43 -5.04 -8.66
CA LEU A 231 20.05 -5.88 -9.70
C LEU A 231 20.09 -5.22 -11.07
N VAL A 232 19.21 -4.23 -11.32
CA VAL A 232 19.24 -3.35 -12.50
C VAL A 232 19.99 -2.07 -12.15
N ASP A 233 20.59 -1.41 -13.15
CA ASP A 233 21.33 -0.15 -12.95
C ASP A 233 20.37 1.05 -12.94
N ARG A 234 19.23 0.91 -13.62
CA ARG A 234 18.26 1.97 -13.82
C ARG A 234 16.83 1.42 -13.79
N VAL A 235 15.92 2.19 -13.22
CA VAL A 235 14.47 1.96 -13.27
C VAL A 235 13.81 3.22 -13.85
N GLU A 236 13.04 3.05 -14.90
CA GLU A 236 12.24 4.11 -15.51
C GLU A 236 10.77 3.82 -15.27
N TRP A 237 10.11 4.66 -14.51
CA TRP A 237 8.65 4.68 -14.46
C TRP A 237 8.16 5.51 -15.64
N ARG A 238 7.44 4.88 -16.55
CA ARG A 238 6.84 5.50 -17.72
C ARG A 238 5.34 5.59 -17.50
N TYR A 239 4.84 6.79 -17.27
CA TYR A 239 3.41 6.97 -17.09
C TYR A 239 2.71 6.92 -18.44
N ILE A 240 1.88 5.90 -18.66
CA ILE A 240 1.09 5.69 -19.87
C ILE A 240 -0.38 5.58 -19.43
N PRO A 241 -1.15 6.69 -19.51
CA PRO A 241 -2.52 6.71 -18.99
C PRO A 241 -3.51 5.89 -19.84
N ASP A 242 -3.25 5.76 -21.15
CA ASP A 242 -4.10 4.97 -22.04
C ASP A 242 -3.75 3.48 -21.96
N PRO A 243 -4.71 2.62 -21.52
CA PRO A 243 -4.45 1.20 -21.34
C PRO A 243 -4.14 0.43 -22.65
N ALA A 244 -4.70 0.88 -23.79
CA ALA A 244 -4.44 0.20 -25.06
C ALA A 244 -2.99 0.47 -25.53
N THR A 245 -2.51 1.69 -25.31
CA THR A 245 -1.11 2.06 -25.56
C THR A 245 -0.16 1.30 -24.63
N ALA A 246 -0.46 1.20 -23.34
CA ALA A 246 0.35 0.45 -22.38
C ALA A 246 0.40 -1.06 -22.75
N ASN A 247 -0.73 -1.63 -23.16
CA ASN A 247 -0.80 -3.01 -23.63
C ASN A 247 0.08 -3.24 -24.88
N ALA A 248 -0.04 -2.37 -25.89
CA ALA A 248 0.77 -2.46 -27.11
C ALA A 248 2.27 -2.35 -26.80
N ALA A 249 2.66 -1.42 -25.94
CA ALA A 249 4.05 -1.23 -25.51
C ALA A 249 4.61 -2.47 -24.75
N LEU A 250 3.79 -3.15 -23.93
CA LEU A 250 4.20 -4.38 -23.24
C LEU A 250 4.39 -5.53 -24.24
N GLU A 251 3.46 -5.72 -25.18
CA GLU A 251 3.56 -6.76 -26.21
C GLU A 251 4.74 -6.52 -27.16
N ALA A 252 5.00 -5.27 -27.54
CA ALA A 252 6.14 -4.88 -28.37
C ALA A 252 7.49 -4.93 -27.64
N GLY A 253 7.50 -5.02 -26.31
CA GLY A 253 8.73 -5.01 -25.51
C GLY A 253 9.33 -3.61 -25.31
N GLU A 254 8.55 -2.56 -25.48
CA GLU A 254 8.93 -1.19 -25.19
C GLU A 254 8.89 -0.90 -23.68
N ILE A 255 8.09 -1.67 -22.92
CA ILE A 255 8.06 -1.73 -21.47
C ILE A 255 8.26 -3.17 -21.01
N ASP A 256 8.72 -3.35 -19.77
CA ASP A 256 9.06 -4.66 -19.20
C ASP A 256 8.03 -5.13 -18.17
N TYR A 257 7.39 -4.21 -17.45
CA TYR A 257 6.47 -4.51 -16.39
C TYR A 257 5.36 -3.43 -16.29
N TRP A 258 4.11 -3.86 -16.35
CA TRP A 258 2.92 -3.04 -16.14
C TRP A 258 2.26 -3.42 -14.81
N GLU A 259 2.21 -2.47 -13.86
CA GLU A 259 1.82 -2.71 -12.46
C GLU A 259 0.39 -3.22 -12.32
N ASN A 260 -0.55 -2.51 -12.93
CA ASN A 260 -1.98 -2.80 -12.83
C ASN A 260 -2.59 -2.86 -14.22
N ILE A 261 -2.91 -4.06 -14.69
CA ILE A 261 -3.59 -4.22 -15.98
C ILE A 261 -5.11 -4.15 -15.79
N PRO A 262 -5.85 -3.47 -16.67
CA PRO A 262 -7.29 -3.65 -16.74
C PRO A 262 -7.65 -5.11 -17.04
N LEU A 263 -8.67 -5.63 -16.38
CA LEU A 263 -9.00 -7.04 -16.44
C LEU A 263 -9.43 -7.54 -17.82
N ASP A 264 -9.91 -6.65 -18.68
CA ASP A 264 -10.26 -6.95 -20.07
C ASP A 264 -9.05 -7.38 -20.91
N PHE A 265 -7.85 -6.92 -20.56
CA PHE A 265 -6.61 -7.33 -21.21
C PHE A 265 -6.04 -8.64 -20.68
N ALA A 266 -6.39 -9.06 -19.45
CA ALA A 266 -5.81 -10.23 -18.79
C ALA A 266 -5.92 -11.51 -19.64
N PRO A 267 -7.09 -11.87 -20.25
CA PRO A 267 -7.20 -13.11 -21.05
C PRO A 267 -6.32 -13.11 -22.30
N ARG A 268 -6.04 -11.94 -22.90
CA ARG A 268 -5.14 -11.80 -24.04
C ARG A 268 -3.69 -11.92 -23.61
N LEU A 269 -3.30 -11.22 -22.55
CA LEU A 269 -1.94 -11.24 -22.01
C LEU A 269 -1.55 -12.61 -21.45
N GLU A 270 -2.49 -13.35 -20.83
CA GLU A 270 -2.27 -14.72 -20.35
C GLU A 270 -1.93 -15.70 -21.48
N LYS A 271 -2.45 -15.48 -22.68
CA LYS A 271 -2.16 -16.31 -23.88
C LYS A 271 -0.83 -15.97 -24.54
N ASN A 272 -0.25 -14.81 -24.24
CA ASN A 272 1.03 -14.41 -24.85
C ASN A 272 2.19 -15.22 -24.23
N PRO A 273 2.96 -16.01 -25.03
CA PRO A 273 4.02 -16.85 -24.51
C PRO A 273 5.18 -16.09 -23.88
N ASP A 274 5.36 -14.81 -24.20
CA ASP A 274 6.45 -13.97 -23.69
C ASP A 274 6.10 -13.21 -22.41
N LEU A 275 4.82 -13.25 -22.01
CA LEU A 275 4.31 -12.50 -20.85
C LEU A 275 3.91 -13.42 -19.69
N ARG A 276 3.88 -12.85 -18.52
CA ARG A 276 3.31 -13.44 -17.30
C ARG A 276 2.34 -12.45 -16.67
N VAL A 277 1.08 -12.86 -16.54
CA VAL A 277 0.07 -12.18 -15.72
C VAL A 277 0.11 -12.78 -14.31
N PHE A 278 0.03 -11.95 -13.28
CA PHE A 278 0.07 -12.41 -11.90
C PHE A 278 -0.68 -11.45 -10.98
N VAL A 279 -1.22 -11.96 -9.89
CA VAL A 279 -1.81 -11.13 -8.83
C VAL A 279 -0.70 -10.72 -7.86
N THR A 280 -0.53 -9.42 -7.68
CA THR A 280 0.54 -8.87 -6.83
C THR A 280 0.30 -9.19 -5.35
N ASP A 281 -0.94 -9.03 -4.88
CA ASP A 281 -1.36 -9.39 -3.51
C ASP A 281 -2.63 -10.24 -3.53
N PRO A 282 -2.55 -11.55 -3.21
CA PRO A 282 -3.72 -12.44 -3.17
C PRO A 282 -4.75 -12.08 -2.09
N ARG A 283 -4.40 -11.25 -1.12
CA ARG A 283 -5.36 -10.74 -0.12
C ARG A 283 -6.29 -9.70 -0.73
N GLY A 284 -5.88 -9.10 -1.83
CA GLY A 284 -6.65 -8.13 -2.58
C GLY A 284 -6.73 -6.76 -1.93
N SER A 285 -7.68 -6.00 -2.42
CA SER A 285 -7.98 -4.63 -1.99
C SER A 285 -9.46 -4.47 -1.69
N GLN A 286 -9.79 -3.62 -0.73
CA GLN A 286 -11.15 -3.19 -0.45
C GLN A 286 -11.45 -1.90 -1.20
N GLY A 287 -12.54 -1.87 -1.94
CA GLY A 287 -13.05 -0.66 -2.56
C GLY A 287 -13.76 0.24 -1.55
N ILE A 288 -13.48 1.53 -1.61
CA ILE A 288 -13.94 2.53 -0.65
C ILE A 288 -14.67 3.66 -1.37
N LEU A 289 -15.93 3.88 -1.01
CA LEU A 289 -16.65 5.12 -1.26
C LEU A 289 -16.51 5.99 -0.01
N ARG A 290 -15.94 7.19 -0.17
CA ARG A 290 -15.67 8.09 0.94
C ARG A 290 -16.53 9.33 0.89
N PRO A 291 -17.51 9.50 1.79
CA PRO A 291 -18.29 10.73 1.94
C PRO A 291 -17.47 11.77 2.72
N ASN A 292 -17.70 13.06 2.41
CA ASN A 292 -17.14 14.18 3.15
C ASN A 292 -18.09 14.58 4.29
N HIS A 293 -17.71 14.29 5.53
CA HIS A 293 -18.53 14.55 6.72
C HIS A 293 -18.63 16.05 7.08
N LEU A 294 -17.81 16.90 6.48
CA LEU A 294 -17.89 18.36 6.71
C LEU A 294 -18.96 19.03 5.87
N GLN A 295 -19.39 18.41 4.77
CA GLN A 295 -20.21 19.05 3.75
C GLN A 295 -21.62 18.42 3.64
N PRO A 296 -22.67 19.22 3.48
CA PRO A 296 -23.99 18.69 3.15
C PRO A 296 -23.97 17.91 1.80
N PRO A 297 -24.76 16.83 1.66
CA PRO A 297 -25.66 16.26 2.66
C PRO A 297 -24.98 15.32 3.66
N PHE A 298 -23.68 14.99 3.47
CA PHE A 298 -23.01 13.91 4.21
C PHE A 298 -22.49 14.32 5.61
N ASN A 299 -22.62 15.57 6.01
CA ASN A 299 -22.55 15.96 7.42
C ASN A 299 -23.73 15.39 8.23
N ASN A 300 -24.83 14.99 7.58
CA ASN A 300 -25.97 14.30 8.18
C ASN A 300 -25.80 12.78 8.13
N LYS A 301 -26.03 12.10 9.26
CA LYS A 301 -25.92 10.65 9.40
C LYS A 301 -26.88 9.90 8.48
N ALA A 302 -28.14 10.34 8.37
CA ALA A 302 -29.14 9.68 7.52
C ALA A 302 -28.73 9.69 6.03
N ALA A 303 -28.11 10.78 5.55
CA ALA A 303 -27.56 10.82 4.18
C ALA A 303 -26.42 9.82 3.97
N ARG A 304 -25.54 9.65 4.96
CA ARG A 304 -24.48 8.65 4.87
C ARG A 304 -25.02 7.22 4.92
N GLN A 305 -26.02 6.96 5.77
CA GLN A 305 -26.73 5.68 5.81
C GLN A 305 -27.48 5.40 4.50
N ALA A 306 -28.02 6.42 3.84
CA ALA A 306 -28.60 6.27 2.50
C ALA A 306 -27.58 5.71 1.51
N LEU A 307 -26.33 6.21 1.50
CA LEU A 307 -25.26 5.64 0.68
C LEU A 307 -24.99 4.17 1.03
N LEU A 308 -24.92 3.85 2.33
CA LEU A 308 -24.62 2.50 2.79
C LEU A 308 -25.66 1.48 2.32
N TYR A 309 -26.96 1.81 2.39
CA TYR A 309 -28.04 0.94 1.92
C TYR A 309 -28.19 0.93 0.39
N ALA A 310 -27.70 1.95 -0.31
CA ALA A 310 -27.77 2.03 -1.77
C ALA A 310 -26.65 1.23 -2.47
N VAL A 311 -25.52 0.97 -1.79
CA VAL A 311 -24.41 0.23 -2.38
C VAL A 311 -24.66 -1.28 -2.36
N ASP A 312 -24.86 -1.85 -3.55
CA ASP A 312 -24.88 -3.29 -3.78
C ASP A 312 -23.48 -3.73 -4.27
N GLN A 313 -22.70 -4.35 -3.39
CA GLN A 313 -21.34 -4.76 -3.69
C GLN A 313 -21.24 -5.67 -4.92
N GLN A 314 -22.21 -6.57 -5.13
CA GLN A 314 -22.20 -7.46 -6.29
C GLN A 314 -22.32 -6.69 -7.60
N LYS A 315 -23.23 -5.69 -7.65
CA LYS A 315 -23.40 -4.83 -8.82
C LYS A 315 -22.19 -3.94 -9.07
N TYR A 316 -21.63 -3.35 -7.99
CA TYR A 316 -20.41 -2.57 -8.10
C TYR A 316 -19.26 -3.41 -8.65
N MET A 317 -19.03 -4.60 -8.08
CA MET A 317 -17.96 -5.48 -8.50
C MET A 317 -18.12 -5.95 -9.94
N GLN A 318 -19.35 -6.25 -10.36
CA GLN A 318 -19.63 -6.63 -11.74
C GLN A 318 -19.34 -5.48 -12.71
N ALA A 319 -19.68 -4.25 -12.35
CA ALA A 319 -19.44 -3.07 -13.19
C ALA A 319 -17.96 -2.64 -13.22
N VAL A 320 -17.26 -2.74 -12.08
CA VAL A 320 -15.89 -2.22 -11.92
C VAL A 320 -14.85 -3.27 -12.33
N ILE A 321 -15.08 -4.53 -11.96
CA ILE A 321 -14.11 -5.63 -12.14
C ILE A 321 -14.54 -6.58 -13.27
N GLY A 322 -15.84 -6.84 -13.41
CA GLY A 322 -16.44 -7.67 -14.46
C GLY A 322 -16.17 -9.17 -14.30
N ASN A 323 -14.93 -9.58 -14.12
CA ASN A 323 -14.56 -10.98 -14.01
C ASN A 323 -14.66 -11.49 -12.56
N PRO A 324 -15.59 -12.45 -12.25
CA PRO A 324 -15.82 -12.95 -10.90
C PRO A 324 -14.63 -13.71 -10.29
N LYS A 325 -13.63 -14.09 -11.07
CA LYS A 325 -12.37 -14.68 -10.58
C LYS A 325 -11.61 -13.70 -9.68
N TYR A 326 -11.74 -12.38 -9.91
CA TYR A 326 -10.94 -11.35 -9.29
C TYR A 326 -11.70 -10.48 -8.29
N TYR A 327 -12.93 -10.86 -7.89
CA TYR A 327 -13.67 -10.11 -6.88
C TYR A 327 -14.57 -10.98 -6.02
N LYS A 328 -14.99 -10.42 -4.89
CA LYS A 328 -16.04 -10.96 -4.02
C LYS A 328 -16.74 -9.85 -3.25
N ALA A 329 -18.03 -10.07 -2.94
CA ALA A 329 -18.70 -9.28 -1.93
C ALA A 329 -18.09 -9.62 -0.56
N CYS A 330 -17.80 -8.59 0.23
CA CYS A 330 -17.19 -8.74 1.55
C CYS A 330 -17.92 -7.88 2.58
N PRO A 331 -18.64 -8.49 3.54
CA PRO A 331 -19.36 -7.77 4.59
C PRO A 331 -18.45 -7.22 5.68
N SER A 332 -17.17 -7.62 5.70
CA SER A 332 -16.20 -7.19 6.69
C SER A 332 -15.50 -5.89 6.28
N LEU A 333 -15.41 -4.93 7.22
CA LEU A 333 -14.57 -3.75 7.06
C LEU A 333 -13.08 -4.07 7.21
N PHE A 334 -12.75 -5.27 7.73
CA PHE A 334 -11.39 -5.79 7.93
C PHE A 334 -10.99 -6.82 6.88
N MET A 335 -11.61 -6.80 5.71
CA MET A 335 -11.42 -7.74 4.61
C MET A 335 -11.97 -9.15 4.89
N CYS A 336 -12.08 -9.92 3.82
CA CYS A 336 -12.53 -11.31 3.82
C CYS A 336 -11.45 -12.23 3.25
N GLY A 337 -11.48 -13.50 3.63
CA GLY A 337 -10.53 -14.52 3.17
C GLY A 337 -9.70 -15.11 4.29
N GLY A 338 -10.27 -15.23 5.48
CA GLY A 338 -9.62 -15.83 6.65
C GLY A 338 -8.68 -14.89 7.39
N LEU A 339 -8.87 -13.57 7.24
CA LEU A 339 -8.08 -12.59 7.98
C LEU A 339 -8.52 -12.52 9.46
N PRO A 340 -7.62 -12.12 10.39
CA PRO A 340 -7.83 -12.27 11.83
C PRO A 340 -9.10 -11.62 12.38
N TYR A 341 -9.53 -10.49 11.82
CA TYR A 341 -10.66 -9.70 12.30
C TYR A 341 -11.83 -9.68 11.30
N GLU A 342 -11.86 -10.62 10.35
CA GLU A 342 -12.99 -10.80 9.45
C GLU A 342 -14.27 -11.06 10.25
N THR A 343 -15.31 -10.27 9.98
CA THR A 343 -16.62 -10.41 10.61
C THR A 343 -17.72 -9.84 9.72
N ALA A 344 -18.91 -10.45 9.75
CA ALA A 344 -20.09 -9.94 9.06
C ALA A 344 -21.06 -9.16 9.99
N VAL A 345 -20.63 -8.94 11.22
CA VAL A 345 -21.47 -8.31 12.24
C VAL A 345 -21.89 -6.90 11.84
N GLY A 346 -23.22 -6.66 11.86
CA GLY A 346 -23.78 -5.33 11.55
C GLY A 346 -23.80 -4.94 10.08
N ALA A 347 -23.24 -5.77 9.18
CA ALA A 347 -23.24 -5.47 7.75
C ALA A 347 -24.67 -5.41 7.19
N PRO A 348 -25.08 -4.30 6.57
CA PRO A 348 -26.42 -4.17 6.03
C PRO A 348 -26.57 -4.93 4.71
N LYS A 349 -27.81 -5.33 4.40
CA LYS A 349 -28.16 -5.73 3.04
C LYS A 349 -28.56 -4.48 2.24
N PRO A 350 -28.26 -4.45 0.94
CA PRO A 350 -28.72 -3.36 0.06
C PRO A 350 -30.25 -3.22 0.10
N ASP A 351 -30.72 -1.98 0.26
CA ASP A 351 -32.14 -1.64 0.29
C ASP A 351 -32.36 -0.23 -0.29
N LEU A 352 -32.68 -0.16 -1.58
CA LEU A 352 -32.81 1.10 -2.31
C LEU A 352 -33.97 1.95 -1.81
N GLU A 353 -35.10 1.33 -1.41
CA GLU A 353 -36.25 2.06 -0.88
C GLU A 353 -35.94 2.67 0.50
N ARG A 354 -35.21 1.94 1.33
CA ARG A 354 -34.73 2.49 2.59
C ARG A 354 -33.74 3.63 2.33
N ALA A 355 -32.84 3.48 1.36
CA ALA A 355 -31.90 4.54 0.99
C ALA A 355 -32.60 5.83 0.55
N LYS A 356 -33.68 5.73 -0.27
CA LYS A 356 -34.50 6.88 -0.67
C LYS A 356 -35.14 7.57 0.53
N ARG A 357 -35.74 6.80 1.45
CA ARG A 357 -36.35 7.37 2.68
C ARG A 357 -35.31 8.12 3.52
N LEU A 358 -34.16 7.50 3.76
CA LEU A 358 -33.06 8.10 4.54
C LEU A 358 -32.50 9.38 3.91
N LEU A 359 -32.37 9.42 2.57
CA LEU A 359 -31.93 10.63 1.89
C LEU A 359 -32.96 11.76 2.06
N LYS A 360 -34.24 11.44 2.00
CA LYS A 360 -35.31 12.42 2.27
C LYS A 360 -35.32 12.88 3.73
N GLU A 361 -35.15 11.97 4.68
CA GLU A 361 -35.06 12.25 6.12
C GLU A 361 -33.81 13.12 6.46
N SER A 362 -32.77 13.05 5.65
CA SER A 362 -31.57 13.88 5.84
C SER A 362 -31.77 15.35 5.55
N ALA A 363 -32.98 15.75 5.09
CA ALA A 363 -33.30 17.09 4.60
C ALA A 363 -32.38 17.54 3.45
N TYR A 364 -32.05 16.62 2.55
CA TYR A 364 -31.29 16.94 1.33
C TYR A 364 -32.08 17.98 0.50
N ASP A 365 -31.43 19.09 0.19
CA ASP A 365 -32.06 20.28 -0.38
C ASP A 365 -32.01 20.37 -1.93
N GLY A 366 -31.56 19.29 -2.59
CA GLY A 366 -31.48 19.22 -4.06
C GLY A 366 -30.18 19.83 -4.65
N ARG A 367 -29.26 20.36 -3.85
CA ARG A 367 -27.97 20.82 -4.37
C ARG A 367 -27.18 19.68 -5.01
N PRO A 368 -26.43 19.93 -6.09
CA PRO A 368 -25.62 18.90 -6.73
C PRO A 368 -24.59 18.28 -5.77
N ILE A 369 -24.55 16.95 -5.73
CA ILE A 369 -23.53 16.18 -5.01
C ILE A 369 -22.31 16.06 -5.92
N VAL A 370 -21.19 16.67 -5.52
CA VAL A 370 -19.94 16.61 -6.26
C VAL A 370 -19.26 15.26 -6.04
N VAL A 371 -19.18 14.45 -7.10
CA VAL A 371 -18.44 13.19 -7.13
C VAL A 371 -17.17 13.40 -7.96
N MET A 372 -16.00 13.21 -7.34
CA MET A 372 -14.74 13.29 -8.05
C MET A 372 -14.52 12.02 -8.88
N ASP A 373 -14.19 12.19 -10.15
CA ASP A 373 -14.05 11.11 -11.13
C ASP A 373 -12.62 11.10 -11.75
N PRO A 374 -11.70 10.31 -11.23
CA PRO A 374 -10.33 10.19 -11.77
C PRO A 374 -10.28 9.26 -12.98
N THR A 375 -10.42 9.84 -14.18
CA THR A 375 -10.62 9.13 -15.46
C THR A 375 -9.45 8.27 -15.92
N ASP A 376 -8.25 8.48 -15.38
CA ASP A 376 -7.02 7.73 -15.66
C ASP A 376 -6.82 6.52 -14.72
N THR A 377 -7.73 6.29 -13.76
CA THR A 377 -7.60 5.22 -12.76
C THR A 377 -8.88 4.37 -12.72
N PRO A 378 -8.94 3.22 -13.42
CA PRO A 378 -10.15 2.42 -13.61
C PRO A 378 -10.87 2.05 -12.30
N TYR A 379 -10.11 1.68 -11.25
CA TYR A 379 -10.65 1.28 -9.94
C TYR A 379 -11.18 2.45 -9.09
N ALA A 380 -11.11 3.67 -9.59
CA ALA A 380 -11.73 4.85 -8.98
C ALA A 380 -12.72 5.52 -9.94
N HIS A 381 -12.47 5.48 -11.25
CA HIS A 381 -13.37 5.95 -12.30
C HIS A 381 -14.66 5.16 -12.36
N ALA A 382 -14.58 3.85 -12.59
CA ALA A 382 -15.78 3.03 -12.75
C ALA A 382 -16.73 3.09 -11.53
N PRO A 383 -16.28 2.99 -10.25
CA PRO A 383 -17.18 3.14 -9.12
C PRO A 383 -17.74 4.56 -8.96
N ALA A 384 -17.06 5.61 -9.45
CA ALA A 384 -17.62 6.97 -9.47
C ALA A 384 -18.83 7.06 -10.40
N LEU A 385 -18.75 6.46 -11.60
CA LEU A 385 -19.88 6.37 -12.53
C LEU A 385 -21.06 5.61 -11.94
N VAL A 386 -20.81 4.43 -11.34
CA VAL A 386 -21.85 3.62 -10.69
C VAL A 386 -22.52 4.41 -9.56
N THR A 387 -21.72 5.10 -8.73
CA THR A 387 -22.26 5.92 -7.63
C THR A 387 -23.09 7.09 -8.14
N ALA A 388 -22.67 7.72 -9.23
CA ALA A 388 -23.46 8.81 -9.83
C ALA A 388 -24.85 8.31 -10.26
N GLU A 389 -24.93 7.14 -10.89
CA GLU A 389 -26.22 6.53 -11.29
C GLU A 389 -27.06 6.12 -10.07
N VAL A 390 -26.43 5.52 -9.05
CA VAL A 390 -27.11 5.17 -7.80
C VAL A 390 -27.71 6.41 -7.15
N LEU A 391 -26.95 7.50 -7.01
CA LEU A 391 -27.44 8.76 -6.44
C LEU A 391 -28.61 9.35 -7.25
N ARG A 392 -28.53 9.35 -8.59
CA ARG A 392 -29.64 9.79 -9.47
C ARG A 392 -30.89 8.93 -9.25
N SER A 393 -30.74 7.62 -9.07
CA SER A 393 -31.85 6.71 -8.78
C SER A 393 -32.52 6.97 -7.43
N LEU A 394 -31.78 7.58 -6.48
CA LEU A 394 -32.33 8.06 -5.21
C LEU A 394 -33.05 9.43 -5.33
N GLY A 395 -32.99 10.09 -6.49
CA GLY A 395 -33.52 11.42 -6.73
C GLY A 395 -32.52 12.55 -6.42
N ALA A 396 -31.23 12.26 -6.27
CA ALA A 396 -30.24 13.28 -6.02
C ALA A 396 -29.70 13.90 -7.34
N ALA A 397 -29.45 15.21 -7.32
CA ALA A 397 -28.65 15.88 -8.35
C ALA A 397 -27.17 15.52 -8.18
N VAL A 398 -26.48 15.23 -9.28
CA VAL A 398 -25.08 14.81 -9.25
C VAL A 398 -24.24 15.66 -10.20
N ASP A 399 -23.15 16.21 -9.67
CA ASP A 399 -22.10 16.87 -10.42
C ASP A 399 -20.86 15.94 -10.46
N LEU A 400 -20.71 15.22 -11.57
CA LEU A 400 -19.59 14.30 -11.79
C LEU A 400 -18.42 15.08 -12.40
N GLN A 401 -17.35 15.26 -11.64
CA GLN A 401 -16.21 16.09 -12.02
C GLN A 401 -15.00 15.25 -12.42
N ALA A 402 -14.74 15.20 -13.73
CA ALA A 402 -13.61 14.48 -14.32
C ALA A 402 -12.26 15.19 -14.01
N MET A 403 -11.26 14.40 -13.64
CA MET A 403 -9.89 14.84 -13.40
C MET A 403 -8.92 13.66 -13.49
N ASP A 404 -7.61 13.89 -13.41
CA ASP A 404 -6.62 12.83 -13.21
C ASP A 404 -6.55 12.42 -11.72
N TRP A 405 -6.07 11.19 -11.46
CA TRP A 405 -5.93 10.65 -10.11
C TRP A 405 -5.09 11.53 -9.18
N SER A 406 -3.96 12.03 -9.67
CA SER A 406 -3.06 12.84 -8.84
C SER A 406 -3.69 14.19 -8.47
N THR A 407 -4.50 14.77 -9.35
CA THR A 407 -5.31 15.96 -9.06
C THR A 407 -6.37 15.65 -8.01
N MET A 408 -7.06 14.51 -8.11
CA MET A 408 -8.01 14.04 -7.10
C MET A 408 -7.33 13.86 -5.75
N VAL A 409 -6.14 13.24 -5.70
CA VAL A 409 -5.35 13.03 -4.47
C VAL A 409 -4.99 14.35 -3.79
N GLN A 410 -4.69 15.40 -4.56
CA GLN A 410 -4.45 16.73 -3.99
C GLN A 410 -5.77 17.38 -3.52
N ARG A 411 -6.81 17.30 -4.34
CA ARG A 411 -8.10 17.94 -4.06
C ARG A 411 -8.83 17.33 -2.86
N ARG A 412 -8.72 16.02 -2.62
CA ARG A 412 -9.35 15.38 -1.45
C ARG A 412 -8.87 15.91 -0.10
N ALA A 413 -7.75 16.62 -0.06
CA ALA A 413 -7.24 17.30 1.13
C ALA A 413 -7.93 18.63 1.44
N LYS A 414 -8.75 19.16 0.51
CA LYS A 414 -9.48 20.43 0.68
C LYS A 414 -10.70 20.23 1.57
N LYS A 415 -10.83 21.10 2.58
CA LYS A 415 -11.97 21.12 3.53
C LYS A 415 -13.07 22.10 3.11
N GLU A 416 -12.81 22.95 2.14
CA GLU A 416 -13.71 23.97 1.63
C GLU A 416 -15.00 23.34 1.06
N PRO A 417 -16.12 24.09 1.02
CA PRO A 417 -17.34 23.64 0.37
C PRO A 417 -17.13 23.28 -1.11
N PRO A 418 -17.96 22.37 -1.68
CA PRO A 418 -17.86 21.98 -3.09
C PRO A 418 -17.84 23.17 -4.05
N ALA A 419 -18.65 24.23 -3.80
CA ALA A 419 -18.68 25.46 -4.60
C ALA A 419 -17.36 26.27 -4.57
N GLN A 420 -16.45 25.98 -3.63
CA GLN A 420 -15.13 26.60 -3.49
C GLN A 420 -14.00 25.63 -3.83
N GLY A 421 -14.29 24.61 -4.63
CA GLY A 421 -13.32 23.61 -5.07
C GLY A 421 -13.15 22.41 -4.13
N GLY A 422 -14.00 22.29 -3.09
CA GLY A 422 -14.11 21.08 -2.27
C GLY A 422 -14.87 19.96 -3.00
N TRP A 423 -15.39 18.97 -2.25
CA TRP A 423 -15.98 17.76 -2.78
C TRP A 423 -16.98 17.13 -1.80
N ASN A 424 -17.86 16.22 -2.30
CA ASN A 424 -18.77 15.44 -1.47
C ASN A 424 -18.39 13.95 -1.40
N ILE A 425 -17.96 13.35 -2.52
CA ILE A 425 -17.60 11.92 -2.60
C ILE A 425 -16.33 11.78 -3.43
N PHE A 426 -15.45 10.87 -2.99
CA PHE A 426 -14.43 10.27 -3.85
C PHE A 426 -14.38 8.75 -3.67
N HIS A 427 -13.85 8.08 -4.67
CA HIS A 427 -13.59 6.65 -4.65
C HIS A 427 -12.10 6.37 -4.59
N THR A 428 -11.77 5.30 -3.87
CA THR A 428 -10.41 4.78 -3.75
C THR A 428 -10.47 3.31 -3.37
N TRP A 429 -9.30 2.73 -3.17
CA TRP A 429 -9.17 1.38 -2.62
C TRP A 429 -8.08 1.35 -1.54
N ALA A 430 -8.13 0.33 -0.70
CA ALA A 430 -7.13 0.07 0.31
C ALA A 430 -6.68 -1.39 0.21
N THR A 431 -5.37 -1.62 0.23
CA THR A 431 -4.83 -2.98 0.34
C THR A 431 -5.18 -3.60 1.68
N ALA A 432 -5.11 -4.92 1.81
CA ALA A 432 -5.37 -5.60 3.07
C ALA A 432 -4.53 -5.01 4.23
N PHE A 433 -3.28 -4.64 3.98
CA PHE A 433 -2.41 -4.04 4.99
C PHE A 433 -2.91 -2.72 5.58
N ASP A 434 -3.81 -2.02 4.88
CA ASP A 434 -4.33 -0.71 5.30
C ASP A 434 -5.67 -0.79 6.01
N VAL A 435 -6.34 -1.95 5.98
CA VAL A 435 -7.70 -2.08 6.56
C VAL A 435 -7.91 -3.34 7.40
N MET A 436 -6.99 -4.32 7.38
CA MET A 436 -7.21 -5.62 8.05
C MET A 436 -7.26 -5.57 9.58
N THR A 437 -6.98 -4.44 10.20
CA THR A 437 -7.10 -4.24 11.65
C THR A 437 -7.67 -2.86 11.99
N PRO A 438 -8.32 -2.69 13.15
CA PRO A 438 -8.79 -1.38 13.62
C PRO A 438 -7.70 -0.30 13.71
N ALA A 439 -6.48 -0.69 14.04
CA ALA A 439 -5.37 0.26 14.20
C ALA A 439 -4.90 0.85 12.87
N VAL A 440 -4.71 0.00 11.84
CA VAL A 440 -4.18 0.46 10.54
C VAL A 440 -5.23 1.12 9.65
N SER A 441 -6.53 0.87 9.89
CA SER A 441 -7.63 1.38 9.07
C SER A 441 -7.83 2.88 9.22
N ALA A 442 -7.16 3.66 8.38
CA ALA A 442 -7.33 5.11 8.33
C ALA A 442 -8.78 5.54 7.99
N PRO A 443 -9.53 4.84 7.12
CA PRO A 443 -10.93 5.16 6.85
C PRO A 443 -11.85 5.11 8.06
N LEU A 444 -11.51 4.32 9.09
CA LEU A 444 -12.28 4.20 10.33
C LEU A 444 -12.03 5.34 11.34
N SER A 445 -10.97 6.15 11.16
CA SER A 445 -10.65 7.18 12.14
C SER A 445 -11.76 8.19 12.30
N GLY A 446 -12.23 8.35 13.53
CA GLY A 446 -13.18 9.36 13.98
C GLY A 446 -12.54 10.60 14.59
N ALA A 447 -11.26 10.87 14.32
CA ALA A 447 -10.46 11.93 14.97
C ALA A 447 -10.76 13.36 14.46
N GLY A 448 -11.90 13.59 13.80
CA GLY A 448 -12.31 14.92 13.32
C GLY A 448 -11.30 15.53 12.36
N GLU A 449 -10.80 16.72 12.65
CA GLU A 449 -9.83 17.42 11.78
C GLU A 449 -8.53 16.66 11.55
N LYS A 450 -8.17 15.74 12.46
CA LYS A 450 -7.02 14.87 12.35
C LYS A 450 -7.35 13.52 11.69
N ALA A 451 -8.63 13.26 11.39
CA ALA A 451 -9.04 12.05 10.67
C ALA A 451 -8.55 12.08 9.23
N TRP A 452 -8.56 10.91 8.60
CA TRP A 452 -8.29 10.79 7.17
C TRP A 452 -9.34 11.59 6.37
N PHE A 453 -9.01 11.99 5.15
CA PHE A 453 -9.84 12.80 4.26
C PHE A 453 -11.33 12.40 4.31
N GLY A 454 -12.21 13.39 4.41
CA GLY A 454 -13.63 13.21 4.72
C GLY A 454 -13.98 13.50 6.18
N TRP A 455 -13.00 13.52 7.08
CA TRP A 455 -13.00 14.05 8.44
C TRP A 455 -14.17 13.63 9.34
N PRO A 456 -14.49 12.31 9.46
CA PRO A 456 -15.50 11.89 10.42
C PRO A 456 -15.07 12.20 11.85
N THR A 457 -16.04 12.54 12.68
CA THR A 457 -15.84 12.80 14.11
C THR A 457 -16.66 11.79 14.91
N SER A 458 -15.97 10.98 15.72
CA SER A 458 -16.59 10.01 16.64
C SER A 458 -15.64 9.71 17.80
N GLU A 459 -15.94 10.24 18.97
CA GLU A 459 -15.17 9.97 20.20
C GLU A 459 -15.22 8.49 20.55
N GLU A 460 -16.38 7.85 20.38
CA GLU A 460 -16.56 6.43 20.67
C GLU A 460 -15.71 5.55 19.74
N MET A 461 -15.59 5.88 18.46
CA MET A 461 -14.71 5.18 17.52
C MET A 461 -13.25 5.26 17.99
N GLU A 462 -12.77 6.44 18.34
CA GLU A 462 -11.38 6.62 18.79
C GLU A 462 -11.17 5.93 20.15
N ARG A 463 -12.15 5.94 21.06
CA ARG A 463 -12.10 5.20 22.33
C ARG A 463 -11.97 3.69 22.11
N LEU A 464 -12.79 3.11 21.24
CA LEU A 464 -12.75 1.67 20.92
C LEU A 464 -11.44 1.29 20.21
N ARG A 465 -10.95 2.12 19.29
CA ARG A 465 -9.66 1.89 18.61
C ARG A 465 -8.49 1.94 19.61
N ALA A 466 -8.48 2.91 20.51
CA ALA A 466 -7.46 3.00 21.57
C ALA A 466 -7.53 1.80 22.53
N GLN A 467 -8.73 1.33 22.88
CA GLN A 467 -8.92 0.14 23.70
C GLN A 467 -8.42 -1.12 22.98
N TRP A 468 -8.71 -1.27 21.68
CA TRP A 468 -8.25 -2.38 20.86
C TRP A 468 -6.72 -2.48 20.81
N VAL A 469 -6.04 -1.35 20.70
CA VAL A 469 -4.56 -1.28 20.67
C VAL A 469 -3.93 -1.71 22.00
N ARG A 470 -4.60 -1.43 23.13
CA ARG A 470 -4.11 -1.79 24.47
C ARG A 470 -4.44 -3.22 24.87
N GLU A 471 -5.45 -3.84 24.24
CA GLU A 471 -5.86 -5.20 24.55
C GLU A 471 -4.81 -6.20 24.05
N THR A 472 -4.48 -7.20 24.88
CA THR A 472 -3.50 -8.24 24.59
C THR A 472 -4.12 -9.63 24.37
N VAL A 473 -5.39 -9.80 24.77
CA VAL A 473 -6.13 -11.05 24.63
C VAL A 473 -6.84 -11.06 23.28
N GLU A 474 -6.53 -12.03 22.42
CA GLU A 474 -7.00 -12.07 21.04
C GLU A 474 -8.54 -12.12 20.93
N ASP A 475 -9.23 -12.90 21.76
CA ASP A 475 -10.69 -12.99 21.73
C ASP A 475 -11.35 -11.64 22.11
N LYS A 476 -10.75 -10.90 23.04
CA LYS A 476 -11.21 -9.55 23.38
C LYS A 476 -10.94 -8.55 22.25
N ARG A 477 -9.79 -8.67 21.55
CA ARG A 477 -9.52 -7.90 20.32
C ARG A 477 -10.57 -8.16 19.25
N ARG A 478 -10.97 -9.41 19.04
CA ARG A 478 -12.03 -9.77 18.09
C ARG A 478 -13.36 -9.13 18.48
N ALA A 479 -13.75 -9.24 19.76
CA ALA A 479 -14.98 -8.61 20.25
C ALA A 479 -14.96 -7.08 20.10
N LEU A 480 -13.83 -6.43 20.32
CA LEU A 480 -13.67 -4.99 20.07
C LEU A 480 -13.73 -4.65 18.57
N ALA A 481 -13.15 -5.46 17.71
CA ALA A 481 -13.25 -5.26 16.26
C ALA A 481 -14.70 -5.37 15.76
N GLU A 482 -15.50 -6.29 16.31
CA GLU A 482 -16.94 -6.38 16.03
C GLU A 482 -17.71 -5.14 16.51
N GLN A 483 -17.40 -4.60 17.69
CA GLN A 483 -18.01 -3.36 18.17
C GLN A 483 -17.66 -2.19 17.26
N ILE A 484 -16.39 -2.06 16.86
CA ILE A 484 -15.92 -1.05 15.92
C ILE A 484 -16.65 -1.17 14.58
N GLN A 485 -16.83 -2.37 14.05
CA GLN A 485 -17.55 -2.57 12.79
C GLN A 485 -19.03 -2.19 12.90
N ARG A 486 -19.72 -2.56 13.99
CA ARG A 486 -21.13 -2.14 14.23
C ARG A 486 -21.25 -0.63 14.25
N LEU A 487 -20.37 0.04 15.01
CA LEU A 487 -20.36 1.50 15.10
C LEU A 487 -20.05 2.13 13.74
N ALA A 488 -19.13 1.57 12.97
CA ALA A 488 -18.78 2.06 11.64
C ALA A 488 -19.95 1.93 10.64
N PHE A 489 -20.76 0.87 10.69
CA PHE A 489 -21.97 0.76 9.88
C PHE A 489 -23.10 1.67 10.35
N ASP A 490 -23.11 2.07 11.61
CA ASP A 490 -24.06 3.05 12.12
C ASP A 490 -23.67 4.49 11.75
N GLU A 491 -22.41 4.87 11.91
CA GLU A 491 -21.92 6.23 11.66
C GLU A 491 -21.50 6.49 10.20
N VAL A 492 -21.19 5.43 9.48
CA VAL A 492 -20.80 5.40 8.06
C VAL A 492 -19.62 6.34 7.74
N PRO A 493 -18.44 6.11 8.32
CA PRO A 493 -17.25 6.86 7.93
C PRO A 493 -16.87 6.61 6.46
N PHE A 494 -17.15 5.43 5.94
CA PHE A 494 -17.01 5.06 4.53
C PHE A 494 -17.97 3.91 4.18
N VAL A 495 -18.16 3.65 2.88
CA VAL A 495 -18.94 2.51 2.39
C VAL A 495 -18.02 1.59 1.58
N PRO A 496 -17.86 0.31 1.97
CA PRO A 496 -17.13 -0.66 1.16
C PRO A 496 -17.98 -1.07 -0.05
N TRP A 497 -17.42 -0.93 -1.27
CA TRP A 497 -18.13 -1.34 -2.48
C TRP A 497 -17.68 -2.72 -3.02
N GLY A 498 -16.84 -3.46 -2.26
CA GLY A 498 -16.44 -4.83 -2.52
C GLY A 498 -14.96 -5.07 -2.27
N GLN A 499 -14.52 -6.31 -2.47
CA GLN A 499 -13.12 -6.73 -2.39
C GLN A 499 -12.68 -7.33 -3.71
N PHE A 500 -11.50 -6.93 -4.20
CA PHE A 500 -11.01 -7.32 -5.51
C PHE A 500 -9.49 -7.48 -5.55
N GLU A 501 -9.02 -8.24 -6.50
CA GLU A 501 -7.60 -8.44 -6.81
C GLU A 501 -7.24 -7.68 -8.09
N VAL A 502 -6.05 -7.10 -8.12
CA VAL A 502 -5.54 -6.37 -9.28
C VAL A 502 -4.35 -7.14 -9.85
N PRO A 503 -4.46 -7.70 -11.07
CA PRO A 503 -3.33 -8.33 -11.71
C PRO A 503 -2.39 -7.29 -12.32
N GLY A 504 -1.10 -7.63 -12.35
CA GLY A 504 -0.08 -7.00 -13.14
C GLY A 504 0.41 -7.93 -14.25
N ALA A 505 1.21 -7.41 -15.16
CA ALA A 505 1.83 -8.21 -16.21
C ALA A 505 3.28 -7.79 -16.44
N PHE A 506 4.14 -8.77 -16.69
CA PHE A 506 5.54 -8.52 -17.02
C PHE A 506 6.10 -9.51 -18.06
N ARG A 507 7.14 -9.10 -18.76
CA ARG A 507 7.86 -9.95 -19.71
C ARG A 507 8.56 -11.09 -18.98
N LYS A 508 8.57 -12.29 -19.54
CA LYS A 508 9.24 -13.46 -18.94
C LYS A 508 10.76 -13.30 -18.79
N THR A 509 11.36 -12.30 -19.41
CA THR A 509 12.77 -11.89 -19.16
C THR A 509 12.94 -11.27 -17.77
N VAL A 510 11.91 -10.60 -17.25
CA VAL A 510 11.89 -10.03 -15.89
C VAL A 510 11.84 -11.16 -14.86
N ARG A 511 12.78 -11.17 -13.94
CA ARG A 511 12.91 -12.17 -12.87
C ARG A 511 12.91 -11.49 -11.51
N GLY A 512 12.55 -12.23 -10.45
CA GLY A 512 12.66 -11.76 -9.07
C GLY A 512 11.55 -10.82 -8.60
N VAL A 513 10.45 -10.72 -9.34
CA VAL A 513 9.26 -9.95 -8.91
C VAL A 513 8.69 -10.58 -7.63
N LEU A 514 8.50 -9.74 -6.61
CA LEU A 514 7.98 -10.16 -5.31
C LEU A 514 6.45 -9.99 -5.26
N GLN A 515 5.75 -11.00 -4.72
CA GLN A 515 4.33 -10.89 -4.40
C GLN A 515 4.16 -10.25 -3.02
N PHE A 516 3.59 -9.05 -3.00
CA PHE A 516 3.38 -8.30 -1.76
C PHE A 516 2.36 -7.17 -1.99
N GLY A 517 1.70 -6.68 -0.93
CA GLY A 517 0.72 -5.58 -1.01
C GLY A 517 1.32 -4.18 -1.26
N ALA A 518 2.58 -4.12 -1.65
CA ALA A 518 3.26 -2.95 -2.18
C ALA A 518 4.12 -3.37 -3.38
N THR A 519 4.25 -2.52 -4.39
CA THR A 519 5.12 -2.77 -5.53
C THR A 519 6.57 -2.54 -5.14
N LEU A 520 7.34 -3.62 -5.10
CA LEU A 520 8.73 -3.66 -4.69
C LEU A 520 9.60 -3.96 -5.90
N LEU A 521 10.46 -3.02 -6.31
CA LEU A 521 11.25 -3.12 -7.54
C LEU A 521 12.73 -3.49 -7.31
N TRP A 522 13.13 -3.77 -6.06
CA TRP A 522 14.42 -4.43 -5.79
C TRP A 522 14.34 -5.94 -6.09
N ASN A 523 15.49 -6.59 -6.23
CA ASN A 523 15.66 -8.01 -6.60
C ASN A 523 15.16 -8.35 -8.01
N ILE A 524 14.78 -7.37 -8.82
CA ILE A 524 14.37 -7.56 -10.21
C ILE A 524 15.61 -7.49 -11.11
N SER A 525 15.71 -8.46 -12.05
CA SER A 525 16.63 -8.44 -13.19
C SER A 525 15.85 -8.50 -14.51
N VAL A 526 16.41 -7.93 -15.58
CA VAL A 526 15.86 -7.88 -16.93
C VAL A 526 16.80 -8.53 -17.95
#